data_04fc490ba907b64b557979eb1bd2ece4
#
_entry.id   04fc490ba907b64b557979eb1bd2ece4
#
_cell.length_a   1.000
_cell.length_b   1.000
_cell.length_c   1.000
_cell.angle_alpha   90.00
_cell.angle_beta   90.00
_cell.angle_gamma   90.00
#
_symmetry.space_group_name_H-M   'P 1'
#
loop_
_entity.id
_entity.type
_entity.pdbx_description
1 polymer ?
#
loop_
_entity_poly.entity_id
_entity_poly.type
_entity_poly.pdbx_seq_one_letter_code
_entity_poly.pdbx_strand_id
1 'polypeptide(L)'
;MPQRSDATLALAAVFLVWSPAAAAAGWWLLLGLAVAAAAAALSAVADAGRTVHDGPSSEWLGIVGRAFASAALALTAAQSVLGGAARPLAVLLLVAVALFGLRGGRLPARPVLLLVGAVVVLLAAAAVLVLASPPDPAPLDPLRDGGPLGAGTAAALLLILLPTSRSGAVTALRPALLRIGIATAAAAALATGLLLAAGPEVLASSETPLSAVTRGTPASGLVGAAAVIAVLLALLDLGRRDARALVRLAGAGEIPAVLATRNRRTGVPAAAQLVLCLVAVLAVVILDADALLAFAVAALLVATIVRRLDHGAAGASGPALASAAVSLLLLLALPAATAAAAAVLLAALLIARAFRT
;
A
#
# COMPACT_ATOMS: atom_id res chain seq x y z
N MET A 1 -12.87 -13.61 4.47
CA MET A 1 -11.86 -13.55 3.40
C MET A 1 -11.12 -12.20 3.31
N PRO A 2 -11.02 -11.39 4.37
CA PRO A 2 -10.25 -10.13 4.34
C PRO A 2 -8.73 -10.33 4.27
N GLN A 3 -8.23 -11.49 4.65
CA GLN A 3 -6.78 -11.77 4.74
C GLN A 3 -6.05 -11.88 3.38
N ARG A 4 -6.78 -12.08 2.27
CA ARG A 4 -6.15 -12.20 0.94
C ARG A 4 -5.80 -10.84 0.34
N SER A 5 -6.62 -9.83 0.57
CA SER A 5 -6.42 -8.49 0.02
C SER A 5 -5.17 -7.80 0.55
N ASP A 6 -4.83 -8.04 1.81
CA ASP A 6 -3.66 -7.43 2.41
C ASP A 6 -2.36 -8.08 1.88
N ALA A 7 -2.39 -9.39 1.59
CA ALA A 7 -1.24 -10.08 1.01
C ALA A 7 -0.97 -9.68 -0.45
N THR A 8 -2.01 -9.50 -1.28
CA THR A 8 -1.85 -9.06 -2.67
C THR A 8 -1.35 -7.63 -2.75
N LEU A 9 -1.85 -6.75 -1.86
CA LEU A 9 -1.36 -5.37 -1.75
C LEU A 9 0.11 -5.33 -1.33
N ALA A 10 0.49 -6.07 -0.27
CA ALA A 10 1.86 -6.14 0.19
C ALA A 10 2.81 -6.66 -0.90
N LEU A 11 2.40 -7.71 -1.63
CA LEU A 11 3.18 -8.27 -2.74
C LEU A 11 3.38 -7.24 -3.88
N ALA A 12 2.36 -6.49 -4.23
CA ALA A 12 2.45 -5.45 -5.24
C ALA A 12 3.29 -4.25 -4.77
N ALA A 13 3.16 -3.87 -3.48
CA ALA A 13 3.90 -2.77 -2.88
C ALA A 13 5.42 -3.03 -2.85
N VAL A 14 5.87 -4.29 -2.91
CA VAL A 14 7.30 -4.65 -3.06
C VAL A 14 7.93 -4.01 -4.29
N PHE A 15 7.18 -3.72 -5.35
CA PHE A 15 7.71 -3.08 -6.56
C PHE A 15 7.72 -1.55 -6.49
N LEU A 16 7.00 -0.97 -5.53
CA LEU A 16 6.75 0.47 -5.44
C LEU A 16 7.59 1.18 -4.37
N VAL A 17 7.77 0.57 -3.19
CA VAL A 17 8.18 1.32 -1.99
C VAL A 17 9.67 1.59 -1.86
N TRP A 18 10.53 0.80 -2.52
CA TRP A 18 11.97 0.83 -2.24
C TRP A 18 12.64 2.12 -2.70
N SER A 19 12.26 2.68 -3.85
CA SER A 19 12.83 3.94 -4.35
C SER A 19 12.57 5.11 -3.40
N PRO A 20 11.32 5.47 -3.09
CA PRO A 20 11.05 6.60 -2.21
C PRO A 20 11.53 6.35 -0.77
N ALA A 21 11.54 5.10 -0.29
CA ALA A 21 12.05 4.78 1.02
C ALA A 21 13.60 4.87 1.08
N ALA A 22 14.30 4.44 0.03
CA ALA A 22 15.76 4.59 -0.08
C ALA A 22 16.15 6.06 -0.25
N ALA A 23 15.39 6.84 -1.05
CA ALA A 23 15.60 8.27 -1.22
C ALA A 23 15.48 9.03 0.12
N ALA A 24 14.56 8.60 0.99
CA ALA A 24 14.37 9.21 2.29
C ALA A 24 15.43 8.80 3.33
N ALA A 25 15.78 7.53 3.37
CA ALA A 25 16.55 6.95 4.48
C ALA A 25 17.98 6.52 4.12
N GLY A 26 18.29 6.30 2.83
CA GLY A 26 19.60 5.76 2.46
C GLY A 26 19.84 4.42 3.15
N TRP A 27 20.98 4.28 3.80
CA TRP A 27 21.36 3.10 4.60
C TRP A 27 20.49 2.87 5.84
N TRP A 28 19.77 3.89 6.32
CA TRP A 28 18.82 3.78 7.45
C TRP A 28 17.51 3.08 7.07
N LEU A 29 17.38 2.61 5.85
CA LEU A 29 16.19 1.90 5.34
C LEU A 29 15.79 0.70 6.22
N LEU A 30 16.77 -0.08 6.69
CA LEU A 30 16.53 -1.23 7.57
C LEU A 30 15.98 -0.81 8.94
N LEU A 31 16.46 0.33 9.47
CA LEU A 31 15.89 0.91 10.69
C LEU A 31 14.45 1.36 10.45
N GLY A 32 14.19 2.01 9.30
CA GLY A 32 12.83 2.36 8.90
C GLY A 32 11.89 1.14 8.85
N LEU A 33 12.37 0.03 8.31
CA LEU A 33 11.60 -1.23 8.28
C LEU A 33 11.34 -1.79 9.69
N ALA A 34 12.31 -1.72 10.60
CA ALA A 34 12.13 -2.15 11.99
C ALA A 34 11.07 -1.29 12.71
N VAL A 35 11.10 0.03 12.49
CA VAL A 35 10.09 0.96 13.04
C VAL A 35 8.70 0.67 12.43
N ALA A 36 8.60 0.43 11.12
CA ALA A 36 7.35 0.04 10.48
C ALA A 36 6.78 -1.26 11.06
N ALA A 37 7.65 -2.26 11.30
CA ALA A 37 7.26 -3.53 11.90
C ALA A 37 6.74 -3.35 13.34
N ALA A 38 7.41 -2.52 14.14
CA ALA A 38 6.97 -2.18 15.49
C ALA A 38 5.60 -1.46 15.48
N ALA A 39 5.40 -0.52 14.56
CA ALA A 39 4.13 0.18 14.39
C ALA A 39 2.99 -0.77 13.97
N ALA A 40 3.25 -1.70 13.05
CA ALA A 40 2.30 -2.72 12.62
C ALA A 40 1.95 -3.68 13.77
N ALA A 41 2.95 -4.14 14.54
CA ALA A 41 2.75 -4.99 15.70
C ALA A 41 1.92 -4.29 16.79
N LEU A 42 2.25 -3.03 17.08
CA LEU A 42 1.50 -2.21 18.03
C LEU A 42 0.04 -2.03 17.60
N SER A 43 -0.20 -1.82 16.29
CA SER A 43 -1.55 -1.75 15.74
C SER A 43 -2.30 -3.07 15.90
N ALA A 44 -1.64 -4.23 15.70
CA ALA A 44 -2.23 -5.53 15.90
C ALA A 44 -2.60 -5.78 17.39
N VAL A 45 -1.73 -5.36 18.33
CA VAL A 45 -2.00 -5.43 19.78
C VAL A 45 -3.17 -4.52 20.14
N ALA A 46 -3.23 -3.32 19.59
CA ALA A 46 -4.32 -2.37 19.82
C ALA A 46 -5.69 -2.87 19.31
N ASP A 47 -5.72 -3.71 18.28
CA ASP A 47 -6.94 -4.34 17.74
C ASP A 47 -7.36 -5.60 18.50
N ALA A 48 -6.43 -6.25 19.24
CA ALA A 48 -6.71 -7.47 19.95
C ALA A 48 -7.70 -7.24 21.12
N GLY A 49 -8.70 -8.08 21.22
CA GLY A 49 -9.72 -8.01 22.27
C GLY A 49 -10.80 -6.96 22.08
N ARG A 50 -10.84 -6.30 20.92
CA ARG A 50 -11.84 -5.28 20.62
C ARG A 50 -12.70 -5.68 19.43
N THR A 51 -13.97 -5.28 19.47
CA THR A 51 -14.82 -5.30 18.26
C THR A 51 -14.35 -4.17 17.37
N VAL A 52 -13.53 -4.51 16.35
CA VAL A 52 -13.04 -3.52 15.39
C VAL A 52 -14.19 -3.14 14.46
N HIS A 53 -14.86 -2.05 14.78
CA HIS A 53 -15.78 -1.39 13.86
C HIS A 53 -15.05 -0.19 13.26
N ASP A 54 -14.87 -0.19 11.95
CA ASP A 54 -14.42 1.02 11.26
C ASP A 54 -15.57 2.01 11.31
N GLY A 55 -15.38 3.16 11.94
CA GLY A 55 -16.33 4.28 11.84
C GLY A 55 -16.40 4.78 10.40
N PRO A 56 -17.50 5.44 10.00
CA PRO A 56 -17.69 5.91 8.62
C PRO A 56 -16.52 6.78 8.13
N SER A 57 -16.00 7.65 8.99
CA SER A 57 -14.86 8.53 8.65
C SER A 57 -13.58 7.78 8.39
N SER A 58 -13.22 6.80 9.24
CA SER A 58 -12.02 5.99 9.07
C SER A 58 -12.13 5.06 7.86
N GLU A 59 -13.32 4.53 7.57
CA GLU A 59 -13.58 3.70 6.39
C GLU A 59 -13.42 4.53 5.11
N TRP A 60 -13.99 5.73 5.06
CA TRP A 60 -13.86 6.66 3.93
C TRP A 60 -12.40 7.03 3.65
N LEU A 61 -11.65 7.46 4.66
CA LEU A 61 -10.22 7.75 4.54
C LEU A 61 -9.42 6.55 4.05
N GLY A 62 -9.76 5.37 4.55
CA GLY A 62 -9.16 4.13 4.09
C GLY A 62 -9.42 3.83 2.61
N ILE A 63 -10.63 4.13 2.09
CA ILE A 63 -10.95 4.00 0.67
C ILE A 63 -10.13 4.97 -0.17
N VAL A 64 -10.05 6.24 0.26
CA VAL A 64 -9.23 7.26 -0.43
C VAL A 64 -7.77 6.83 -0.48
N GLY A 65 -7.18 6.44 0.65
CA GLY A 65 -5.79 5.97 0.69
C GLY A 65 -5.53 4.79 -0.25
N ARG A 66 -6.44 3.82 -0.31
CA ARG A 66 -6.32 2.68 -1.23
C ARG A 66 -6.55 3.05 -2.69
N ALA A 67 -7.37 4.05 -2.99
CA ALA A 67 -7.52 4.56 -4.36
C ALA A 67 -6.20 5.19 -4.86
N PHE A 68 -5.52 5.99 -4.04
CA PHE A 68 -4.19 6.51 -4.34
C PHE A 68 -3.13 5.38 -4.42
N ALA A 69 -3.18 4.40 -3.53
CA ALA A 69 -2.31 3.22 -3.63
C ALA A 69 -2.53 2.45 -4.94
N SER A 70 -3.78 2.30 -5.39
CA SER A 70 -4.10 1.66 -6.66
C SER A 70 -3.53 2.45 -7.84
N ALA A 71 -3.60 3.78 -7.80
CA ALA A 71 -3.01 4.66 -8.80
C ALA A 71 -1.48 4.53 -8.85
N ALA A 72 -0.81 4.57 -7.68
CA ALA A 72 0.64 4.39 -7.56
C ALA A 72 1.08 3.03 -8.12
N LEU A 73 0.41 1.94 -7.73
CA LEU A 73 0.70 0.59 -8.21
C LEU A 73 0.54 0.47 -9.73
N ALA A 74 -0.53 1.03 -10.30
CA ALA A 74 -0.75 0.99 -11.74
C ALA A 74 0.36 1.74 -12.49
N LEU A 75 0.79 2.89 -11.97
CA LEU A 75 1.86 3.69 -12.57
C LEU A 75 3.20 2.95 -12.50
N THR A 76 3.55 2.38 -11.33
CA THR A 76 4.79 1.60 -11.17
C THR A 76 4.83 0.37 -12.08
N ALA A 77 3.72 -0.38 -12.22
CA ALA A 77 3.65 -1.50 -13.14
C ALA A 77 3.83 -1.04 -14.59
N ALA A 78 3.25 0.09 -14.96
CA ALA A 78 3.41 0.65 -16.30
C ALA A 78 4.86 1.11 -16.56
N GLN A 79 5.51 1.75 -15.58
CA GLN A 79 6.92 2.15 -15.63
C GLN A 79 7.86 0.95 -15.80
N SER A 80 7.56 -0.18 -15.14
CA SER A 80 8.36 -1.41 -15.28
C SER A 80 8.33 -2.03 -16.68
N VAL A 81 7.36 -1.65 -17.52
CA VAL A 81 7.17 -2.20 -18.88
C VAL A 81 7.57 -1.19 -19.96
N LEU A 82 7.12 0.05 -19.86
CA LEU A 82 7.22 1.06 -20.93
C LEU A 82 8.09 2.28 -20.57
N GLY A 83 8.59 2.38 -19.36
CA GLY A 83 9.38 3.56 -18.95
C GLY A 83 8.62 4.87 -19.18
N GLY A 84 9.15 5.74 -20.05
CA GLY A 84 8.62 7.11 -20.26
C GLY A 84 7.16 7.23 -20.74
N ALA A 85 6.55 6.16 -21.28
CA ALA A 85 5.14 6.15 -21.72
C ALA A 85 4.22 5.49 -20.67
N ALA A 86 4.60 5.50 -19.40
CA ALA A 86 3.91 4.76 -18.34
C ALA A 86 2.48 5.26 -18.03
N ARG A 87 2.24 6.58 -18.05
CA ARG A 87 0.91 7.13 -17.67
C ARG A 87 -0.25 6.61 -18.52
N PRO A 88 -0.20 6.61 -19.87
CA PRO A 88 -1.27 6.03 -20.68
C PRO A 88 -1.52 4.54 -20.37
N LEU A 89 -0.45 3.76 -20.17
CA LEU A 89 -0.57 2.35 -19.82
C LEU A 89 -1.19 2.16 -18.43
N ALA A 90 -0.82 2.98 -17.45
CA ALA A 90 -1.41 2.94 -16.11
C ALA A 90 -2.92 3.23 -16.15
N VAL A 91 -3.35 4.22 -16.92
CA VAL A 91 -4.77 4.52 -17.14
C VAL A 91 -5.47 3.33 -17.79
N LEU A 92 -4.86 2.74 -18.83
CA LEU A 92 -5.42 1.57 -19.50
C LEU A 92 -5.58 0.39 -18.52
N LEU A 93 -4.60 0.13 -17.66
CA LEU A 93 -4.65 -0.92 -16.64
C LEU A 93 -5.81 -0.68 -15.65
N LEU A 94 -5.96 0.54 -15.15
CA LEU A 94 -7.04 0.90 -14.23
C LEU A 94 -8.41 0.72 -14.87
N VAL A 95 -8.57 1.17 -16.11
CA VAL A 95 -9.82 1.04 -16.87
C VAL A 95 -10.11 -0.43 -17.17
N ALA A 96 -9.11 -1.21 -17.61
CA ALA A 96 -9.27 -2.65 -17.88
C ALA A 96 -9.72 -3.42 -16.62
N VAL A 97 -9.10 -3.14 -15.46
CA VAL A 97 -9.48 -3.74 -14.16
C VAL A 97 -10.90 -3.35 -13.78
N ALA A 98 -11.28 -2.07 -13.95
CA ALA A 98 -12.65 -1.61 -13.69
C ALA A 98 -13.67 -2.29 -14.60
N LEU A 99 -13.41 -2.38 -15.90
CA LEU A 99 -14.28 -3.06 -16.86
C LEU A 99 -14.44 -4.56 -16.55
N PHE A 100 -13.34 -5.23 -16.18
CA PHE A 100 -13.39 -6.62 -15.73
C PHE A 100 -14.27 -6.79 -14.49
N GLY A 101 -14.11 -5.88 -13.53
CA GLY A 101 -14.94 -5.86 -12.32
C GLY A 101 -16.42 -5.60 -12.63
N LEU A 102 -16.74 -4.63 -13.52
CA LEU A 102 -18.13 -4.31 -13.93
C LEU A 102 -18.84 -5.49 -14.59
N ARG A 103 -18.11 -6.34 -15.32
CA ARG A 103 -18.64 -7.58 -15.88
C ARG A 103 -18.88 -8.68 -14.83
N GLY A 104 -18.63 -8.39 -13.54
CA GLY A 104 -18.75 -9.39 -12.47
C GLY A 104 -17.59 -10.38 -12.45
N GLY A 105 -16.50 -10.08 -13.16
CA GLY A 105 -15.32 -10.95 -13.24
C GLY A 105 -14.77 -11.26 -11.86
N ARG A 106 -14.66 -12.54 -11.52
CA ARG A 106 -14.09 -13.04 -10.26
C ARG A 106 -12.99 -14.03 -10.59
N LEU A 107 -11.81 -13.79 -10.05
CA LEU A 107 -10.78 -14.80 -10.08
C LEU A 107 -11.07 -15.81 -8.95
N PRO A 108 -11.26 -17.11 -9.25
CA PRO A 108 -11.39 -18.12 -8.22
C PRO A 108 -10.11 -18.20 -7.39
N ALA A 109 -10.21 -18.84 -6.21
CA ALA A 109 -9.10 -18.85 -5.27
C ALA A 109 -7.85 -19.56 -5.80
N ARG A 110 -8.03 -20.64 -6.58
CA ARG A 110 -6.93 -21.45 -7.12
C ARG A 110 -6.03 -20.67 -8.08
N PRO A 111 -6.55 -20.01 -9.16
CA PRO A 111 -5.69 -19.22 -10.02
C PRO A 111 -5.03 -18.02 -9.32
N VAL A 112 -5.69 -17.38 -8.34
CA VAL A 112 -5.04 -16.33 -7.54
C VAL A 112 -3.84 -16.89 -6.77
N LEU A 113 -3.98 -18.04 -6.13
CA LEU A 113 -2.87 -18.68 -5.41
C LEU A 113 -1.73 -19.07 -6.36
N LEU A 114 -2.06 -19.60 -7.53
CA LEU A 114 -1.06 -19.93 -8.56
C LEU A 114 -0.32 -18.69 -9.07
N LEU A 115 -1.03 -17.59 -9.31
CA LEU A 115 -0.41 -16.33 -9.74
C LEU A 115 0.46 -15.72 -8.65
N VAL A 116 0.03 -15.74 -7.38
CA VAL A 116 0.88 -15.33 -6.25
C VAL A 116 2.12 -16.22 -6.17
N GLY A 117 1.97 -17.52 -6.28
CA GLY A 117 3.09 -18.47 -6.33
C GLY A 117 4.03 -18.16 -7.50
N ALA A 118 3.50 -17.88 -8.68
CA ALA A 118 4.29 -17.49 -9.85
C ALA A 118 5.11 -16.21 -9.59
N VAL A 119 4.52 -15.17 -8.99
CA VAL A 119 5.26 -13.95 -8.63
C VAL A 119 6.40 -14.26 -7.66
N VAL A 120 6.15 -15.07 -6.63
CA VAL A 120 7.19 -15.46 -5.67
C VAL A 120 8.31 -16.24 -6.36
N VAL A 121 7.98 -17.18 -7.23
CA VAL A 121 8.97 -17.96 -8.01
C VAL A 121 9.76 -17.04 -8.96
N LEU A 122 9.12 -16.10 -9.64
CA LEU A 122 9.78 -15.15 -10.52
C LEU A 122 10.76 -14.25 -9.75
N LEU A 123 10.35 -13.77 -8.58
CA LEU A 123 11.23 -12.98 -7.69
C LEU A 123 12.38 -13.81 -7.14
N ALA A 124 12.14 -15.05 -6.74
CA ALA A 124 13.20 -15.96 -6.29
C ALA A 124 14.19 -16.27 -7.41
N ALA A 125 13.71 -16.55 -8.62
CA ALA A 125 14.57 -16.77 -9.78
C ALA A 125 15.39 -15.51 -10.13
N ALA A 126 14.79 -14.32 -10.08
CA ALA A 126 15.51 -13.07 -10.28
C ALA A 126 16.61 -12.87 -9.21
N ALA A 127 16.31 -13.14 -7.95
CA ALA A 127 17.29 -13.07 -6.86
C ALA A 127 18.47 -14.03 -7.06
N VAL A 128 18.21 -15.27 -7.47
CA VAL A 128 19.26 -16.26 -7.80
C VAL A 128 20.14 -15.77 -8.94
N LEU A 129 19.55 -15.20 -10.00
CA LEU A 129 20.31 -14.66 -11.14
C LEU A 129 21.20 -13.47 -10.74
N VAL A 130 20.71 -12.60 -9.86
CA VAL A 130 21.51 -11.48 -9.33
C VAL A 130 22.65 -11.99 -8.45
N LEU A 131 22.40 -12.99 -7.61
CA LEU A 131 23.44 -13.61 -6.76
C LEU A 131 24.49 -14.36 -7.60
N ALA A 132 24.11 -14.94 -8.73
CA ALA A 132 25.03 -15.64 -9.64
C ALA A 132 25.94 -14.67 -10.42
N SER A 133 25.54 -13.41 -10.57
CA SER A 133 26.32 -12.36 -11.24
C SER A 133 26.31 -11.11 -10.34
N PRO A 134 27.00 -11.15 -9.21
CA PRO A 134 26.96 -10.05 -8.27
C PRO A 134 27.51 -8.77 -8.93
N PRO A 135 26.77 -7.65 -8.83
CA PRO A 135 27.30 -6.36 -9.22
C PRO A 135 28.48 -5.98 -8.31
N ASP A 136 29.31 -5.03 -8.77
CA ASP A 136 30.35 -4.49 -7.93
C ASP A 136 29.77 -3.96 -6.63
N PRO A 137 30.38 -4.29 -5.46
CA PRO A 137 29.83 -3.88 -4.18
C PRO A 137 29.74 -2.35 -4.08
N ALA A 138 28.57 -1.86 -3.73
CA ALA A 138 28.36 -0.44 -3.49
C ALA A 138 29.23 0.04 -2.32
N PRO A 139 29.84 1.23 -2.38
CA PRO A 139 30.61 1.77 -1.29
C PRO A 139 29.75 1.92 -0.04
N LEU A 140 30.21 1.34 1.07
CA LEU A 140 29.55 1.42 2.36
C LEU A 140 29.90 2.76 3.02
N ASP A 141 29.10 3.79 2.79
CA ASP A 141 29.17 5.06 3.54
C ASP A 141 27.86 5.28 4.34
N PRO A 142 27.69 4.58 5.47
CA PRO A 142 26.40 4.47 6.17
C PRO A 142 25.94 5.75 6.84
N LEU A 143 26.75 6.79 6.94
CA LEU A 143 26.45 7.98 7.77
C LEU A 143 26.06 9.21 6.94
N ARG A 144 26.12 9.14 5.62
CA ARG A 144 26.01 10.34 4.76
C ARG A 144 24.58 10.73 4.40
N ASP A 145 23.62 9.80 4.44
CA ASP A 145 22.29 10.01 3.87
C ASP A 145 21.14 9.77 4.87
N GLY A 146 20.17 10.66 4.85
CA GLY A 146 18.82 10.51 5.41
C GLY A 146 18.64 10.66 6.92
N GLY A 147 19.57 10.22 7.72
CA GLY A 147 19.48 10.31 9.18
C GLY A 147 18.22 9.68 9.81
N PRO A 148 17.97 9.89 11.11
CA PRO A 148 16.84 9.30 11.81
C PRO A 148 15.46 9.82 11.34
N LEU A 149 15.39 11.05 10.82
CA LEU A 149 14.16 11.60 10.23
C LEU A 149 13.80 10.87 8.93
N GLY A 150 14.79 10.63 8.07
CA GLY A 150 14.61 9.84 6.87
C GLY A 150 14.17 8.41 7.15
N ALA A 151 14.69 7.79 8.22
CA ALA A 151 14.21 6.48 8.68
C ALA A 151 12.73 6.51 9.08
N GLY A 152 12.23 7.61 9.67
CA GLY A 152 10.82 7.81 9.97
C GLY A 152 9.95 7.89 8.71
N THR A 153 10.40 8.63 7.70
CA THR A 153 9.73 8.69 6.37
C THR A 153 9.70 7.30 5.73
N ALA A 154 10.83 6.61 5.68
CA ALA A 154 10.89 5.25 5.15
C ALA A 154 9.99 4.29 5.93
N ALA A 155 9.91 4.40 7.26
CA ALA A 155 9.03 3.59 8.08
C ALA A 155 7.56 3.81 7.70
N ALA A 156 7.14 5.06 7.50
CA ALA A 156 5.79 5.38 7.05
C ALA A 156 5.47 4.72 5.70
N LEU A 157 6.37 4.84 4.72
CA LEU A 157 6.20 4.27 3.39
C LEU A 157 6.21 2.73 3.41
N LEU A 158 7.13 2.12 4.17
CA LEU A 158 7.27 0.68 4.27
C LEU A 158 6.11 0.00 5.03
N LEU A 159 5.31 0.77 5.77
CA LEU A 159 4.16 0.22 6.50
C LEU A 159 3.14 -0.46 5.56
N ILE A 160 3.07 -0.04 4.29
CA ILE A 160 2.17 -0.64 3.29
C ILE A 160 2.56 -2.09 2.92
N LEU A 161 3.82 -2.49 3.15
CA LEU A 161 4.30 -3.86 2.96
C LEU A 161 3.78 -4.81 4.04
N LEU A 162 3.40 -4.27 5.20
CA LEU A 162 3.09 -5.07 6.36
C LEU A 162 1.59 -5.38 6.45
N PRO A 163 1.21 -6.63 6.76
CA PRO A 163 -0.18 -7.00 6.87
C PRO A 163 -0.83 -6.27 8.05
N THR A 164 -1.91 -5.55 7.79
CA THR A 164 -2.71 -4.92 8.84
C THR A 164 -3.70 -5.94 9.39
N SER A 165 -3.59 -6.26 10.68
CA SER A 165 -4.58 -7.12 11.34
C SER A 165 -5.83 -6.29 11.65
N ARG A 166 -7.00 -6.74 11.16
CA ARG A 166 -8.31 -6.15 11.49
C ARG A 166 -9.20 -7.14 12.24
N SER A 167 -8.60 -8.14 12.86
CA SER A 167 -9.34 -9.13 13.64
C SER A 167 -9.34 -8.72 15.10
N GLY A 168 -10.51 -8.39 15.64
CA GLY A 168 -10.69 -8.08 17.06
C GLY A 168 -10.59 -9.28 17.99
N ALA A 169 -10.47 -10.51 17.47
CA ALA A 169 -10.35 -11.69 18.31
C ALA A 169 -8.95 -11.78 18.93
N VAL A 170 -8.87 -11.92 20.24
CA VAL A 170 -7.59 -12.13 20.97
C VAL A 170 -6.81 -13.32 20.42
N THR A 171 -7.51 -14.39 20.04
CA THR A 171 -6.93 -15.60 19.41
C THR A 171 -6.24 -15.32 18.08
N ALA A 172 -6.56 -14.20 17.42
CA ALA A 172 -5.96 -13.81 16.14
C ALA A 172 -4.65 -13.01 16.32
N LEU A 173 -4.28 -12.59 17.54
CA LEU A 173 -3.08 -11.79 17.79
C LEU A 173 -1.79 -12.55 17.43
N ARG A 174 -1.62 -13.75 17.93
CA ARG A 174 -0.43 -14.57 17.66
C ARG A 174 -0.22 -14.83 16.16
N PRO A 175 -1.22 -15.27 15.38
CA PRO A 175 -1.06 -15.42 13.93
C PRO A 175 -0.89 -14.08 13.19
N ALA A 176 -1.37 -12.96 13.73
CA ALA A 176 -1.13 -11.64 13.17
C ALA A 176 0.33 -11.21 13.34
N LEU A 177 0.88 -11.34 14.56
CA LEU A 177 2.28 -11.04 14.84
C LEU A 177 3.24 -11.94 14.04
N LEU A 178 2.91 -13.23 13.91
CA LEU A 178 3.70 -14.14 13.09
C LEU A 178 3.74 -13.70 11.62
N ARG A 179 2.60 -13.28 11.04
CA ARG A 179 2.54 -12.77 9.67
C ARG A 179 3.33 -11.49 9.50
N ILE A 180 3.25 -10.56 10.45
CA ILE A 180 4.06 -9.34 10.46
C ILE A 180 5.54 -9.70 10.51
N GLY A 181 5.94 -10.63 11.39
CA GLY A 181 7.33 -11.09 11.50
C GLY A 181 7.85 -11.71 10.21
N ILE A 182 7.09 -12.59 9.57
CA ILE A 182 7.47 -13.21 8.28
C ILE A 182 7.58 -12.14 7.19
N ALA A 183 6.61 -11.23 7.08
CA ALA A 183 6.64 -10.15 6.09
C ALA A 183 7.84 -9.23 6.31
N THR A 184 8.13 -8.87 7.56
CA THR A 184 9.29 -8.05 7.92
C THR A 184 10.60 -8.75 7.59
N ALA A 185 10.74 -10.04 7.91
CA ALA A 185 11.95 -10.82 7.59
C ALA A 185 12.17 -10.91 6.08
N ALA A 186 11.12 -11.17 5.30
CA ALA A 186 11.19 -11.20 3.84
C ALA A 186 11.55 -9.82 3.26
N ALA A 187 10.93 -8.76 3.77
CA ALA A 187 11.23 -7.38 3.35
C ALA A 187 12.65 -6.97 3.74
N ALA A 188 13.15 -7.37 4.93
CA ALA A 188 14.51 -7.10 5.36
C ALA A 188 15.54 -7.82 4.48
N ALA A 189 15.31 -9.09 4.17
CA ALA A 189 16.18 -9.85 3.26
C ALA A 189 16.26 -9.19 1.88
N LEU A 190 15.10 -8.77 1.34
CA LEU A 190 15.04 -8.09 0.05
C LEU A 190 15.72 -6.71 0.11
N ALA A 191 15.44 -5.90 1.14
CA ALA A 191 16.06 -4.59 1.33
C ALA A 191 17.58 -4.70 1.44
N THR A 192 18.09 -5.66 2.23
CA THR A 192 19.52 -5.90 2.36
C THR A 192 20.13 -6.30 1.02
N GLY A 193 19.49 -7.22 0.28
CA GLY A 193 19.93 -7.62 -1.05
C GLY A 193 19.99 -6.45 -2.03
N LEU A 194 18.97 -5.60 -2.06
CA LEU A 194 18.92 -4.42 -2.92
C LEU A 194 20.00 -3.38 -2.55
N LEU A 195 20.16 -3.11 -1.25
CA LEU A 195 21.16 -2.16 -0.76
C LEU A 195 22.60 -2.63 -1.08
N LEU A 196 22.89 -3.92 -0.90
CA LEU A 196 24.20 -4.49 -1.22
C LEU A 196 24.47 -4.57 -2.72
N ALA A 197 23.41 -4.82 -3.53
CA ALA A 197 23.56 -4.97 -4.97
C ALA A 197 23.65 -3.64 -5.74
N ALA A 198 22.92 -2.62 -5.31
CA ALA A 198 22.82 -1.37 -6.06
C ALA A 198 23.26 -0.13 -5.26
N GLY A 199 23.28 -0.22 -3.95
CA GLY A 199 23.45 0.94 -3.09
C GLY A 199 22.21 1.84 -2.98
N PRO A 200 22.15 2.71 -1.97
CA PRO A 200 20.98 3.56 -1.73
C PRO A 200 20.77 4.60 -2.82
N GLU A 201 21.82 5.15 -3.42
CA GLU A 201 21.73 6.20 -4.44
C GLU A 201 21.07 5.69 -5.74
N VAL A 202 21.49 4.50 -6.20
CA VAL A 202 20.90 3.88 -7.39
C VAL A 202 19.45 3.47 -7.13
N LEU A 203 19.16 2.98 -5.92
CA LEU A 203 17.78 2.66 -5.53
C LEU A 203 16.91 3.90 -5.50
N ALA A 204 17.40 5.00 -4.94
CA ALA A 204 16.70 6.27 -4.81
C ALA A 204 16.40 6.93 -6.17
N SER A 205 17.32 6.84 -7.11
CA SER A 205 17.19 7.43 -8.45
C SER A 205 16.40 6.57 -9.44
N SER A 206 16.07 5.32 -9.07
CA SER A 206 15.43 4.37 -9.98
C SER A 206 13.92 4.39 -9.82
N GLU A 207 13.15 4.67 -10.87
CA GLU A 207 11.69 4.54 -10.86
C GLU A 207 11.22 3.09 -10.59
N THR A 208 12.05 2.11 -10.91
CA THR A 208 11.79 0.68 -10.75
C THR A 208 13.01 -0.03 -10.17
N PRO A 209 13.26 0.04 -8.86
CA PRO A 209 14.49 -0.43 -8.22
C PRO A 209 14.83 -1.90 -8.50
N LEU A 210 13.83 -2.79 -8.46
CA LEU A 210 14.03 -4.20 -8.76
C LEU A 210 14.46 -4.44 -10.22
N SER A 211 13.91 -3.67 -11.16
CA SER A 211 14.29 -3.73 -12.57
C SER A 211 15.66 -3.11 -12.80
N ALA A 212 16.06 -2.09 -12.02
CA ALA A 212 17.38 -1.46 -12.11
C ALA A 212 18.49 -2.44 -11.72
N VAL A 213 18.31 -3.17 -10.62
CA VAL A 213 19.28 -4.20 -10.16
C VAL A 213 19.40 -5.35 -11.15
N THR A 214 18.33 -5.67 -11.88
CA THR A 214 18.33 -6.76 -12.87
C THR A 214 18.62 -6.30 -14.29
N ARG A 215 18.90 -5.01 -14.50
CA ARG A 215 19.15 -4.43 -15.83
C ARG A 215 20.37 -5.09 -16.50
N GLY A 216 20.21 -5.46 -17.76
CA GLY A 216 21.27 -6.17 -18.50
C GLY A 216 21.32 -7.67 -18.23
N THR A 217 20.52 -8.20 -17.32
CA THR A 217 20.36 -9.62 -17.08
C THR A 217 19.03 -10.15 -17.63
N PRO A 218 18.92 -11.45 -17.94
CA PRO A 218 17.63 -12.05 -18.34
C PRO A 218 16.56 -11.97 -17.23
N ALA A 219 16.96 -11.63 -16.00
CA ALA A 219 16.05 -11.44 -14.87
C ALA A 219 15.15 -10.20 -15.01
N SER A 220 15.52 -9.18 -15.80
CA SER A 220 14.74 -7.94 -15.96
C SER A 220 13.32 -8.20 -16.47
N GLY A 221 13.17 -9.10 -17.46
CA GLY A 221 11.86 -9.52 -17.97
C GLY A 221 11.01 -10.25 -16.93
N LEU A 222 11.64 -11.08 -16.08
CA LEU A 222 10.96 -11.81 -15.02
C LEU A 222 10.41 -10.85 -13.94
N VAL A 223 11.20 -9.85 -13.57
CA VAL A 223 10.80 -8.82 -12.60
C VAL A 223 9.64 -7.98 -13.14
N GLY A 224 9.70 -7.54 -14.40
CA GLY A 224 8.61 -6.80 -15.04
C GLY A 224 7.31 -7.61 -15.10
N ALA A 225 7.39 -8.88 -15.51
CA ALA A 225 6.22 -9.77 -15.52
C ALA A 225 5.64 -9.98 -14.12
N ALA A 226 6.50 -10.19 -13.12
CA ALA A 226 6.09 -10.34 -11.72
C ALA A 226 5.39 -9.08 -11.19
N ALA A 227 5.90 -7.87 -11.52
CA ALA A 227 5.31 -6.61 -11.14
C ALA A 227 3.89 -6.45 -11.72
N VAL A 228 3.72 -6.69 -13.01
CA VAL A 228 2.40 -6.58 -13.66
C VAL A 228 1.41 -7.57 -13.05
N ILE A 229 1.79 -8.83 -12.86
CA ILE A 229 0.91 -9.85 -12.27
C ILE A 229 0.51 -9.46 -10.84
N ALA A 230 1.49 -9.06 -10.00
CA ALA A 230 1.24 -8.67 -8.62
C ALA A 230 0.30 -7.46 -8.53
N VAL A 231 0.55 -6.44 -9.36
CA VAL A 231 -0.28 -5.23 -9.41
C VAL A 231 -1.69 -5.53 -9.90
N LEU A 232 -1.86 -6.30 -10.96
CA LEU A 232 -3.20 -6.68 -11.44
C LEU A 232 -4.00 -7.41 -10.35
N LEU A 233 -3.38 -8.34 -9.62
CA LEU A 233 -4.02 -9.04 -8.51
C LEU A 233 -4.43 -8.06 -7.39
N ALA A 234 -3.54 -7.14 -7.03
CA ALA A 234 -3.82 -6.12 -6.01
C ALA A 234 -4.96 -5.18 -6.43
N LEU A 235 -4.93 -4.67 -7.65
CA LEU A 235 -5.97 -3.77 -8.19
C LEU A 235 -7.35 -4.43 -8.22
N LEU A 236 -7.43 -5.70 -8.66
CA LEU A 236 -8.67 -6.46 -8.68
C LEU A 236 -9.24 -6.68 -7.27
N ASP A 237 -8.39 -6.88 -6.29
CA ASP A 237 -8.82 -7.13 -4.91
C ASP A 237 -9.19 -5.84 -4.18
N LEU A 238 -8.38 -4.77 -4.33
CA LEU A 238 -8.65 -3.45 -3.80
C LEU A 238 -9.95 -2.88 -4.37
N GLY A 239 -10.13 -2.91 -5.69
CA GLY A 239 -11.34 -2.39 -6.33
C GLY A 239 -12.62 -3.06 -5.83
N ARG A 240 -12.60 -4.38 -5.61
CA ARG A 240 -13.75 -5.10 -5.03
C ARG A 240 -14.00 -4.79 -3.56
N ARG A 241 -12.93 -4.64 -2.78
CA ARG A 241 -13.02 -4.30 -1.37
C ARG A 241 -13.61 -2.92 -1.20
N ASP A 242 -13.09 -1.96 -1.95
CA ASP A 242 -13.49 -0.57 -1.82
C ASP A 242 -14.88 -0.31 -2.39
N ALA A 243 -15.26 -0.97 -3.49
CA ALA A 243 -16.64 -0.91 -3.99
C ALA A 243 -17.65 -1.45 -2.96
N ARG A 244 -17.32 -2.52 -2.23
CA ARG A 244 -18.17 -3.03 -1.14
C ARG A 244 -18.21 -2.08 0.05
N ALA A 245 -17.10 -1.41 0.38
CA ALA A 245 -17.04 -0.41 1.43
C ALA A 245 -17.91 0.81 1.08
N LEU A 246 -17.83 1.31 -0.16
CA LEU A 246 -18.71 2.38 -0.63
C LEU A 246 -20.19 2.01 -0.56
N VAL A 247 -20.57 0.79 -0.92
CA VAL A 247 -21.96 0.32 -0.78
C VAL A 247 -22.41 0.33 0.68
N ARG A 248 -21.55 -0.06 1.63
CA ARG A 248 -21.90 0.01 3.06
C ARG A 248 -22.10 1.44 3.52
N LEU A 249 -21.19 2.36 3.16
CA LEU A 249 -21.32 3.78 3.50
C LEU A 249 -22.56 4.43 2.88
N ALA A 250 -22.90 4.08 1.63
CA ALA A 250 -24.11 4.55 0.99
C ALA A 250 -25.38 3.98 1.65
N GLY A 251 -25.33 2.72 2.08
CA GLY A 251 -26.42 2.09 2.83
C GLY A 251 -26.61 2.69 4.23
N ALA A 252 -25.56 3.22 4.84
CA ALA A 252 -25.60 3.94 6.11
C ALA A 252 -26.01 5.44 5.95
N GLY A 253 -26.24 5.92 4.72
CA GLY A 253 -26.60 7.33 4.46
C GLY A 253 -25.43 8.31 4.49
N GLU A 254 -24.19 7.83 4.65
CA GLU A 254 -22.99 8.68 4.74
C GLU A 254 -22.55 9.26 3.38
N ILE A 255 -22.93 8.62 2.28
CA ILE A 255 -22.65 9.04 0.90
C ILE A 255 -23.88 8.83 0.01
N PRO A 256 -23.96 9.44 -1.18
CA PRO A 256 -25.15 9.34 -2.04
C PRO A 256 -25.58 7.90 -2.30
N ALA A 257 -26.87 7.63 -2.12
CA ALA A 257 -27.47 6.28 -2.27
C ALA A 257 -27.27 5.67 -3.67
N VAL A 258 -27.00 6.49 -4.69
CA VAL A 258 -26.71 6.03 -6.05
C VAL A 258 -25.50 5.08 -6.09
N LEU A 259 -24.53 5.24 -5.17
CA LEU A 259 -23.36 4.39 -5.05
C LEU A 259 -23.67 2.99 -4.48
N ALA A 260 -24.83 2.83 -3.82
CA ALA A 260 -25.33 1.54 -3.36
C ALA A 260 -26.02 0.73 -4.46
N THR A 261 -26.35 1.36 -5.60
CA THR A 261 -27.08 0.70 -6.68
C THR A 261 -26.25 -0.44 -7.28
N ARG A 262 -26.89 -1.60 -7.39
CA ARG A 262 -26.28 -2.78 -8.00
C ARG A 262 -26.86 -3.03 -9.38
N ASN A 263 -26.00 -3.39 -10.32
CA ASN A 263 -26.44 -3.83 -11.64
C ASN A 263 -27.31 -5.09 -11.48
N ARG A 264 -28.53 -5.06 -12.04
CA ARG A 264 -29.49 -6.17 -11.92
C ARG A 264 -28.97 -7.50 -12.50
N ARG A 265 -28.09 -7.47 -13.51
CA ARG A 265 -27.55 -8.68 -14.18
C ARG A 265 -26.34 -9.25 -13.47
N THR A 266 -25.41 -8.40 -13.02
CA THR A 266 -24.11 -8.84 -12.47
C THR A 266 -24.05 -8.78 -10.94
N GLY A 267 -25.00 -8.07 -10.29
CA GLY A 267 -24.98 -7.82 -8.84
C GLY A 267 -23.86 -6.88 -8.39
N VAL A 268 -23.09 -6.29 -9.33
CA VAL A 268 -21.93 -5.45 -9.05
C VAL A 268 -22.38 -4.01 -8.82
N PRO A 269 -21.80 -3.28 -7.85
CA PRO A 269 -22.04 -1.86 -7.62
C PRO A 269 -21.27 -1.03 -8.66
N ALA A 270 -21.86 -0.86 -9.85
CA ALA A 270 -21.22 -0.24 -10.99
C ALA A 270 -20.82 1.21 -10.72
N ALA A 271 -21.70 2.01 -10.10
CA ALA A 271 -21.44 3.41 -9.79
C ALA A 271 -20.23 3.56 -8.83
N ALA A 272 -20.15 2.74 -7.77
CA ALA A 272 -19.04 2.75 -6.84
C ALA A 272 -17.71 2.41 -7.54
N GLN A 273 -17.72 1.41 -8.42
CA GLN A 273 -16.53 0.98 -9.14
C GLN A 273 -16.05 2.02 -10.16
N LEU A 274 -16.97 2.70 -10.85
CA LEU A 274 -16.63 3.79 -11.77
C LEU A 274 -16.05 5.01 -11.04
N VAL A 275 -16.60 5.38 -9.89
CA VAL A 275 -16.04 6.47 -9.08
C VAL A 275 -14.63 6.15 -8.61
N LEU A 276 -14.36 4.94 -8.11
CA LEU A 276 -13.01 4.52 -7.70
C LEU A 276 -12.03 4.56 -8.89
N CYS A 277 -12.45 4.05 -10.06
CA CYS A 277 -11.64 4.11 -11.27
C CYS A 277 -11.36 5.56 -11.68
N LEU A 278 -12.36 6.43 -11.68
CA LEU A 278 -12.20 7.84 -12.03
C LEU A 278 -11.21 8.55 -11.09
N VAL A 279 -11.34 8.35 -9.78
CA VAL A 279 -10.42 8.94 -8.78
C VAL A 279 -8.99 8.45 -9.01
N ALA A 280 -8.80 7.14 -9.22
CA ALA A 280 -7.47 6.58 -9.46
C ALA A 280 -6.87 7.08 -10.79
N VAL A 281 -7.65 7.19 -11.85
CA VAL A 281 -7.21 7.73 -13.16
C VAL A 281 -6.82 9.20 -13.04
N LEU A 282 -7.65 10.04 -12.40
CA LEU A 282 -7.32 11.45 -12.17
C LEU A 282 -6.04 11.59 -11.35
N ALA A 283 -5.87 10.75 -10.33
CA ALA A 283 -4.67 10.76 -9.51
C ALA A 283 -3.41 10.43 -10.34
N VAL A 284 -3.44 9.42 -11.22
CA VAL A 284 -2.33 9.07 -12.13
C VAL A 284 -2.01 10.20 -13.11
N VAL A 285 -3.02 10.93 -13.58
CA VAL A 285 -2.81 12.02 -14.54
C VAL A 285 -2.12 13.22 -13.88
N ILE A 286 -2.47 13.51 -12.63
CA ILE A 286 -2.05 14.72 -11.91
C ILE A 286 -0.75 14.51 -11.13
N LEU A 287 -0.54 13.34 -10.53
CA LEU A 287 0.53 13.07 -9.57
C LEU A 287 1.54 12.04 -10.09
N ASP A 288 2.76 12.11 -9.55
CA ASP A 288 3.81 11.13 -9.78
C ASP A 288 3.69 9.95 -8.79
N ALA A 289 4.39 8.85 -9.07
CA ALA A 289 4.31 7.62 -8.28
C ALA A 289 4.65 7.85 -6.79
N ASP A 290 5.67 8.63 -6.51
CA ASP A 290 6.12 8.93 -5.14
C ASP A 290 5.09 9.77 -4.38
N ALA A 291 4.54 10.79 -5.04
CA ALA A 291 3.46 11.60 -4.46
C ALA A 291 2.21 10.75 -4.21
N LEU A 292 1.81 9.90 -5.16
CA LEU A 292 0.69 8.98 -5.02
C LEU A 292 0.87 8.03 -3.83
N LEU A 293 2.07 7.45 -3.67
CA LEU A 293 2.38 6.58 -2.54
C LEU A 293 2.35 7.33 -1.22
N ALA A 294 2.97 8.51 -1.17
CA ALA A 294 3.00 9.32 0.04
C ALA A 294 1.59 9.77 0.46
N PHE A 295 0.73 10.16 -0.49
CA PHE A 295 -0.69 10.44 -0.24
C PHE A 295 -1.45 9.22 0.24
N ALA A 296 -1.24 8.06 -0.37
CA ALA A 296 -1.86 6.81 0.03
C ALA A 296 -1.53 6.48 1.49
N VAL A 297 -0.25 6.55 1.84
CA VAL A 297 0.25 6.26 3.20
C VAL A 297 -0.28 7.29 4.19
N ALA A 298 -0.23 8.58 3.87
CA ALA A 298 -0.77 9.64 4.72
C ALA A 298 -2.26 9.42 5.02
N ALA A 299 -3.08 9.15 4.00
CA ALA A 299 -4.50 8.87 4.19
C ALA A 299 -4.77 7.62 5.03
N LEU A 300 -3.97 6.55 4.86
CA LEU A 300 -4.07 5.33 5.67
C LEU A 300 -3.63 5.55 7.12
N LEU A 301 -2.60 6.36 7.37
CA LEU A 301 -2.18 6.74 8.72
C LEU A 301 -3.26 7.57 9.41
N VAL A 302 -3.82 8.58 8.72
CA VAL A 302 -4.93 9.39 9.24
C VAL A 302 -6.15 8.51 9.52
N ALA A 303 -6.51 7.59 8.61
CA ALA A 303 -7.58 6.63 8.85
C ALA A 303 -7.35 5.80 10.11
N THR A 304 -6.09 5.42 10.36
CA THR A 304 -5.72 4.67 11.57
C THR A 304 -5.87 5.53 12.82
N ILE A 305 -5.41 6.77 12.79
CA ILE A 305 -5.54 7.73 13.91
C ILE A 305 -7.03 7.95 14.23
N VAL A 306 -7.84 8.29 13.22
CA VAL A 306 -9.29 8.52 13.39
C VAL A 306 -9.96 7.29 13.98
N ARG A 307 -9.68 6.10 13.45
CA ARG A 307 -10.20 4.85 13.98
C ARG A 307 -9.87 4.64 15.46
N ARG A 308 -8.64 4.98 15.88
CA ARG A 308 -8.22 4.84 17.28
C ARG A 308 -8.91 5.84 18.21
N LEU A 309 -9.16 7.05 17.70
CA LEU A 309 -9.83 8.11 18.46
C LEU A 309 -11.34 7.89 18.57
N ASP A 310 -11.99 7.42 17.50
CA ASP A 310 -13.42 7.08 17.52
C ASP A 310 -13.75 6.03 18.59
N HIS A 311 -12.81 5.14 18.90
CA HIS A 311 -12.96 4.15 19.99
C HIS A 311 -12.62 4.71 21.37
N GLY A 312 -12.00 5.89 21.44
CA GLY A 312 -11.55 6.53 22.70
C GLY A 312 -12.68 7.02 23.59
N ALA A 313 -13.86 7.30 23.05
CA ALA A 313 -15.04 7.72 23.84
C ALA A 313 -15.54 6.62 24.81
N ALA A 314 -15.18 5.33 24.58
CA ALA A 314 -15.57 4.19 25.40
C ALA A 314 -14.45 3.66 26.33
N GLY A 315 -13.38 4.43 26.53
CA GLY A 315 -12.19 4.05 27.33
C GLY A 315 -11.01 3.65 26.44
N ALA A 316 -10.17 4.65 26.11
CA ALA A 316 -8.96 4.44 25.31
C ALA A 316 -7.98 3.54 26.05
N SER A 317 -7.70 2.35 25.53
CA SER A 317 -6.61 1.52 26.07
C SER A 317 -5.25 2.12 25.73
N GLY A 318 -4.26 1.95 26.61
CA GLY A 318 -2.90 2.39 26.38
C GLY A 318 -2.33 2.01 24.99
N PRO A 319 -2.48 0.75 24.53
CA PRO A 319 -2.03 0.35 23.20
C PRO A 319 -2.70 1.09 22.03
N ALA A 320 -3.98 1.47 22.17
CA ALA A 320 -4.66 2.22 21.12
C ALA A 320 -4.13 3.65 21.00
N LEU A 321 -3.94 4.32 22.14
CA LEU A 321 -3.32 5.66 22.17
C LEU A 321 -1.88 5.63 21.66
N ALA A 322 -1.10 4.63 22.07
CA ALA A 322 0.27 4.45 21.59
C ALA A 322 0.28 4.21 20.05
N SER A 323 -0.63 3.39 19.53
CA SER A 323 -0.76 3.17 18.08
C SER A 323 -1.14 4.45 17.33
N ALA A 324 -2.05 5.28 17.88
CA ALA A 324 -2.41 6.57 17.32
C ALA A 324 -1.23 7.54 17.33
N ALA A 325 -0.49 7.62 18.44
CA ALA A 325 0.68 8.46 18.58
C ALA A 325 1.79 8.08 17.59
N VAL A 326 2.10 6.78 17.47
CA VAL A 326 3.08 6.30 16.48
C VAL A 326 2.62 6.63 15.06
N SER A 327 1.34 6.43 14.74
CA SER A 327 0.80 6.80 13.41
C SER A 327 0.91 8.29 13.13
N LEU A 328 0.71 9.13 14.15
CA LEU A 328 0.89 10.58 14.05
C LEU A 328 2.37 10.95 13.84
N LEU A 329 3.29 10.34 14.57
CA LEU A 329 4.73 10.57 14.38
C LEU A 329 5.18 10.16 12.97
N LEU A 330 4.70 9.03 12.46
CA LEU A 330 4.98 8.58 11.10
C LEU A 330 4.38 9.54 10.05
N LEU A 331 3.20 10.09 10.31
CA LEU A 331 2.58 11.09 9.44
C LEU A 331 3.40 12.38 9.39
N LEU A 332 3.90 12.85 10.55
CA LEU A 332 4.76 14.03 10.65
C LEU A 332 6.16 13.82 10.05
N ALA A 333 6.61 12.58 9.96
CA ALA A 333 7.86 12.23 9.28
C ALA A 333 7.76 12.25 7.74
N LEU A 334 6.54 12.25 7.16
CA LEU A 334 6.36 12.40 5.72
C LEU A 334 6.75 13.81 5.26
N PRO A 335 7.10 13.99 3.98
CA PRO A 335 7.40 15.32 3.43
C PRO A 335 6.28 16.32 3.72
N ALA A 336 6.62 17.55 4.10
CA ALA A 336 5.66 18.56 4.57
C ALA A 336 4.51 18.79 3.57
N ALA A 337 4.78 18.74 2.27
CA ALA A 337 3.75 18.87 1.24
C ALA A 337 2.68 17.78 1.32
N THR A 338 3.08 16.53 1.57
CA THR A 338 2.15 15.39 1.70
C THR A 338 1.41 15.40 3.02
N ALA A 339 2.08 15.80 4.11
CA ALA A 339 1.44 15.98 5.41
C ALA A 339 0.40 17.10 5.36
N ALA A 340 0.71 18.23 4.71
CA ALA A 340 -0.22 19.34 4.49
C ALA A 340 -1.43 18.93 3.64
N ALA A 341 -1.18 18.20 2.55
CA ALA A 341 -2.26 17.72 1.69
C ALA A 341 -3.17 16.69 2.40
N ALA A 342 -2.62 15.82 3.24
CA ALA A 342 -3.40 14.92 4.09
C ALA A 342 -4.24 15.70 5.11
N ALA A 343 -3.69 16.77 5.70
CA ALA A 343 -4.43 17.66 6.59
C ALA A 343 -5.57 18.39 5.88
N VAL A 344 -5.34 18.90 4.65
CA VAL A 344 -6.39 19.52 3.84
C VAL A 344 -7.49 18.52 3.50
N LEU A 345 -7.13 17.29 3.12
CA LEU A 345 -8.10 16.23 2.82
C LEU A 345 -8.94 15.89 4.06
N LEU A 346 -8.30 15.80 5.24
CA LEU A 346 -8.98 15.58 6.51
C LEU A 346 -9.95 16.72 6.84
N ALA A 347 -9.48 17.97 6.71
CA ALA A 347 -10.31 19.14 6.93
C ALA A 347 -11.51 19.18 5.97
N ALA A 348 -11.31 18.91 4.68
CA ALA A 348 -12.38 18.83 3.70
C ALA A 348 -13.42 17.76 4.03
N LEU A 349 -12.99 16.60 4.51
CA LEU A 349 -13.88 15.51 4.94
C LEU A 349 -14.68 15.88 6.19
N LEU A 350 -14.05 16.50 7.17
CA LEU A 350 -14.73 16.98 8.39
C LEU A 350 -15.76 18.06 8.07
N ILE A 351 -15.40 19.00 7.19
CA ILE A 351 -16.30 20.05 6.70
C ILE A 351 -17.47 19.42 5.94
N ALA A 352 -17.22 18.52 4.99
CA ALA A 352 -18.28 17.85 4.24
C ALA A 352 -19.24 17.06 5.14
N ARG A 353 -18.73 16.49 6.25
CA ARG A 353 -19.57 15.82 7.26
C ARG A 353 -20.41 16.82 8.06
N ALA A 354 -19.83 17.94 8.47
CA ALA A 354 -20.53 18.97 9.23
C ALA A 354 -21.71 19.60 8.45
N PHE A 355 -21.63 19.65 7.12
CA PHE A 355 -22.74 20.12 6.28
C PHE A 355 -23.84 19.09 6.05
N ARG A 356 -23.68 17.84 6.51
CA ARG A 356 -24.69 16.77 6.37
C ARG A 356 -25.47 16.48 7.67
N THR A 357 -24.95 16.93 8.80
CA THR A 357 -25.66 16.94 10.10
C THR A 357 -26.47 18.20 10.27
#